data_cf1078f8df6f0fa36bbdf9df4baa50b1
#
_entry.id   cf1078f8df6f0fa36bbdf9df4baa50b1
#
_cell.length_a   1.000
_cell.length_b   1.000
_cell.length_c   1.000
_cell.angle_alpha   90.00
_cell.angle_beta   90.00
_cell.angle_gamma   90.00
#
_symmetry.space_group_name_H-M   'P 1'
#
loop_
_entity.id
_entity.type
_entity.pdbx_description
1 polymer ?
#
loop_
_entity_poly.entity_id
_entity_poly.type
_entity_poly.pdbx_seq_one_letter_code
_entity_poly.pdbx_strand_id
1 'polypeptide(L)'
;MEIRRTANAGVLLKLDGVSILMDGVCREIKPYLATPPEERNKICESYPDVVCYTHAHKDHYDPTFAAAYQKQTGGVILGPADLPGCTSSMDYLTVESVTVTAVQSRHIGGAGKTVSHASFIVKGSKCIWFLGDSSPLLWKDRTDFPKPDVLIVPYAYTTTPTGWAITQGLGAKKVILLHMPEIENDAIGLWSATESTTGMPANLLIPDMGETIIL
;
A
#
# COMPACT_ATOMS: atom_id res chain seq x y z
N MET A 1 -6.97 -4.23 15.25
CA MET A 1 -6.49 -3.59 14.00
C MET A 1 -7.37 -4.04 12.86
N GLU A 2 -7.75 -3.12 11.96
CA GLU A 2 -8.57 -3.40 10.78
C GLU A 2 -7.83 -2.92 9.54
N ILE A 3 -7.84 -3.72 8.47
CA ILE A 3 -7.27 -3.36 7.16
C ILE A 3 -8.34 -3.61 6.11
N ARG A 4 -8.85 -2.55 5.49
CA ARG A 4 -9.87 -2.61 4.44
C ARG A 4 -9.24 -2.32 3.09
N ARG A 5 -9.41 -3.22 2.10
CA ARG A 5 -9.02 -2.93 0.73
C ARG A 5 -10.00 -1.91 0.13
N THR A 6 -9.49 -0.76 -0.29
CA THR A 6 -10.32 0.35 -0.82
C THR A 6 -10.04 0.65 -2.29
N ALA A 7 -8.90 0.19 -2.79
CA ALA A 7 -8.46 0.43 -4.17
C ALA A 7 -7.66 -0.77 -4.69
N ASN A 8 -7.27 -0.72 -5.96
CA ASN A 8 -6.43 -1.75 -6.57
C ASN A 8 -5.19 -2.07 -5.71
N ALA A 9 -4.42 -1.06 -5.37
CA ALA A 9 -3.19 -1.18 -4.59
C ALA A 9 -3.30 -0.58 -3.19
N GLY A 10 -4.51 -0.18 -2.74
CA GLY A 10 -4.67 0.66 -1.57
C GLY A 10 -5.59 0.13 -0.49
N VAL A 11 -5.32 0.59 0.72
CA VAL A 11 -6.05 0.19 1.93
C VAL A 11 -6.37 1.38 2.84
N LEU A 12 -7.43 1.21 3.64
CA LEU A 12 -7.68 1.98 4.86
C LEU A 12 -7.29 1.11 6.06
N LEU A 13 -6.24 1.52 6.75
CA LEU A 13 -5.78 0.91 8.00
C LEU A 13 -6.39 1.65 9.20
N LYS A 14 -6.96 0.91 10.17
CA LYS A 14 -7.29 1.42 11.51
C LYS A 14 -6.44 0.72 12.54
N LEU A 15 -5.62 1.49 13.25
CA LEU A 15 -4.69 1.01 14.27
C LEU A 15 -4.73 1.94 15.48
N ASP A 16 -5.00 1.42 16.67
CA ASP A 16 -4.99 2.15 17.93
C ASP A 16 -5.80 3.46 17.92
N GLY A 17 -6.94 3.44 17.25
CA GLY A 17 -7.84 4.59 17.11
C GLY A 17 -7.50 5.54 15.94
N VAL A 18 -6.35 5.37 15.29
CA VAL A 18 -5.91 6.19 14.15
C VAL A 18 -6.27 5.51 12.83
N SER A 19 -6.79 6.28 11.89
CA SER A 19 -7.13 5.86 10.52
C SER A 19 -6.13 6.41 9.50
N ILE A 20 -5.57 5.51 8.69
CA ILE A 20 -4.52 5.83 7.71
C ILE A 20 -4.94 5.27 6.36
N LEU A 21 -5.07 6.12 5.37
CA LEU A 21 -5.36 5.74 3.99
C LEU A 21 -4.06 5.67 3.20
N MET A 22 -3.70 4.49 2.71
CA MET A 22 -2.48 4.27 1.92
C MET A 22 -2.86 3.86 0.50
N ASP A 23 -2.55 4.67 -0.51
CA ASP A 23 -2.93 4.51 -1.93
C ASP A 23 -4.43 4.19 -2.13
N GLY A 24 -5.26 4.55 -1.14
CA GLY A 24 -6.62 4.03 -0.99
C GLY A 24 -7.66 4.72 -1.87
N VAL A 25 -7.31 5.80 -2.58
CA VAL A 25 -8.16 6.42 -3.62
C VAL A 25 -7.31 6.68 -4.85
N CYS A 26 -7.67 6.03 -5.95
CA CYS A 26 -6.92 6.04 -7.19
C CYS A 26 -7.84 6.22 -8.42
N ARG A 27 -7.22 6.42 -9.59
CA ARG A 27 -7.86 6.51 -10.90
C ARG A 27 -7.62 5.23 -11.70
N GLU A 28 -8.39 5.02 -12.74
CA GLU A 28 -8.22 3.89 -13.64
C GLU A 28 -6.94 4.00 -14.47
N ILE A 29 -6.25 2.88 -14.61
CA ILE A 29 -5.26 2.58 -15.65
C ILE A 29 -5.31 1.09 -15.94
N LYS A 30 -5.82 0.68 -17.12
CA LYS A 30 -5.97 -0.73 -17.47
C LYS A 30 -4.67 -1.52 -17.27
N PRO A 31 -4.75 -2.73 -16.69
CA PRO A 31 -5.97 -3.50 -16.32
C PRO A 31 -6.57 -3.14 -14.96
N TYR A 32 -6.05 -2.14 -14.25
CA TYR A 32 -6.43 -1.78 -12.89
C TYR A 32 -7.57 -0.74 -12.89
N LEU A 33 -8.59 -1.04 -12.09
CA LEU A 33 -9.78 -0.20 -11.95
C LEU A 33 -9.55 0.96 -10.99
N ALA A 34 -10.31 2.05 -11.18
CA ALA A 34 -10.39 3.13 -10.20
C ALA A 34 -10.98 2.62 -8.87
N THR A 35 -10.75 3.37 -7.79
CA THR A 35 -11.47 3.14 -6.52
C THR A 35 -12.97 3.15 -6.77
N PRO A 36 -13.72 2.10 -6.36
CA PRO A 36 -15.17 2.06 -6.53
C PRO A 36 -15.86 3.26 -5.90
N PRO A 37 -16.93 3.79 -6.52
CA PRO A 37 -17.64 4.95 -5.98
C PRO A 37 -18.11 4.78 -4.54
N GLU A 38 -18.56 3.56 -4.17
CA GLU A 38 -19.02 3.27 -2.82
C GLU A 38 -17.90 3.40 -1.78
N GLU A 39 -16.70 2.90 -2.11
CA GLU A 39 -15.53 2.99 -1.22
C GLU A 39 -15.05 4.44 -1.12
N ARG A 40 -15.00 5.15 -2.26
CA ARG A 40 -14.67 6.59 -2.27
C ARG A 40 -15.64 7.40 -1.41
N ASN A 41 -16.94 7.16 -1.51
CA ASN A 41 -17.97 7.86 -0.73
C ASN A 41 -17.78 7.62 0.77
N LYS A 42 -17.59 6.35 1.20
CA LYS A 42 -17.32 6.02 2.61
C LYS A 42 -16.10 6.76 3.17
N ILE A 43 -15.02 6.85 2.36
CA ILE A 43 -13.81 7.59 2.75
C ILE A 43 -14.10 9.10 2.85
N CYS A 44 -14.90 9.65 1.95
CA CYS A 44 -15.28 11.08 1.97
C CYS A 44 -16.28 11.43 3.09
N GLU A 45 -17.13 10.49 3.50
CA GLU A 45 -18.05 10.66 4.64
C GLU A 45 -17.30 10.71 5.98
N SER A 46 -16.16 10.01 6.07
CA SER A 46 -15.31 10.00 7.25
C SER A 46 -13.86 9.99 6.81
N TYR A 47 -13.32 11.17 6.53
CA TYR A 47 -11.92 11.30 6.11
C TYR A 47 -10.95 10.68 7.12
N PRO A 48 -9.89 10.03 6.64
CA PRO A 48 -8.85 9.44 7.50
C PRO A 48 -8.04 10.54 8.20
N ASP A 49 -7.38 10.19 9.30
CA ASP A 49 -6.48 11.09 10.03
C ASP A 49 -5.22 11.39 9.22
N VAL A 50 -4.74 10.40 8.45
CA VAL A 50 -3.55 10.52 7.60
C VAL A 50 -3.81 9.92 6.23
N VAL A 51 -3.33 10.58 5.18
CA VAL A 51 -3.29 10.05 3.82
C VAL A 51 -1.84 9.83 3.41
N CYS A 52 -1.54 8.67 2.85
CA CYS A 52 -0.23 8.31 2.33
C CYS A 52 -0.35 7.89 0.86
N TYR A 53 0.56 8.39 0.03
CA TYR A 53 0.68 7.95 -1.35
C TYR A 53 2.11 7.51 -1.64
N THR A 54 2.26 6.31 -2.18
CA THR A 54 3.57 5.76 -2.50
C THR A 54 4.23 6.46 -3.68
N HIS A 55 3.44 6.82 -4.70
CA HIS A 55 3.92 7.48 -5.91
C HIS A 55 2.75 8.04 -6.75
N ALA A 56 3.07 8.72 -7.86
CA ALA A 56 2.11 9.49 -8.66
C ALA A 56 1.41 8.71 -9.79
N HIS A 57 1.56 7.38 -9.90
CA HIS A 57 0.83 6.61 -10.90
C HIS A 57 -0.68 6.65 -10.65
N LYS A 58 -1.47 6.59 -11.73
CA LYS A 58 -2.92 6.79 -11.66
C LYS A 58 -3.63 5.76 -10.80
N ASP A 59 -3.16 4.53 -10.79
CA ASP A 59 -3.71 3.41 -10.03
C ASP A 59 -3.32 3.41 -8.55
N HIS A 60 -2.56 4.41 -8.12
CA HIS A 60 -2.20 4.67 -6.71
C HIS A 60 -2.70 6.04 -6.24
N TYR A 61 -2.79 7.03 -7.13
CA TYR A 61 -2.96 8.43 -6.78
C TYR A 61 -4.10 9.11 -7.53
N ASP A 62 -4.97 9.82 -6.78
CA ASP A 62 -5.98 10.72 -7.31
C ASP A 62 -5.76 12.15 -6.79
N PRO A 63 -5.28 13.09 -7.63
CA PRO A 63 -5.04 14.48 -7.23
C PRO A 63 -6.32 15.21 -6.82
N THR A 64 -7.48 14.81 -7.36
CA THR A 64 -8.76 15.43 -7.00
C THR A 64 -9.17 15.08 -5.58
N PHE A 65 -8.99 13.81 -5.20
CA PHE A 65 -9.23 13.40 -3.81
C PHE A 65 -8.20 14.05 -2.87
N ALA A 66 -6.92 14.06 -3.22
CA ALA A 66 -5.87 14.68 -2.40
C ALA A 66 -6.18 16.15 -2.10
N ALA A 67 -6.57 16.93 -3.13
CA ALA A 67 -6.96 18.33 -2.97
C ALA A 67 -8.23 18.49 -2.12
N ALA A 68 -9.24 17.63 -2.30
CA ALA A 68 -10.46 17.65 -1.51
C ALA A 68 -10.18 17.32 -0.04
N TYR A 69 -9.39 16.29 0.24
CA TYR A 69 -8.97 15.92 1.59
C TYR A 69 -8.31 17.10 2.32
N GLN A 70 -7.30 17.71 1.70
CA GLN A 70 -6.60 18.87 2.30
C GLN A 70 -7.54 20.06 2.54
N LYS A 71 -8.40 20.36 1.57
CA LYS A 71 -9.35 21.46 1.68
C LYS A 71 -10.35 21.25 2.82
N GLN A 72 -10.83 20.03 3.01
CA GLN A 72 -11.87 19.70 3.99
C GLN A 72 -11.34 19.51 5.40
N THR A 73 -10.14 18.91 5.52
CA THR A 73 -9.60 18.51 6.82
C THR A 73 -8.41 19.33 7.27
N GLY A 74 -7.70 20.00 6.37
CA GLY A 74 -6.37 20.55 6.62
C GLY A 74 -5.31 19.46 6.89
N GLY A 75 -5.65 18.19 6.61
CA GLY A 75 -4.85 17.04 6.99
C GLY A 75 -3.55 16.89 6.19
N VAL A 76 -2.66 16.08 6.73
CA VAL A 76 -1.35 15.80 6.15
C VAL A 76 -1.44 14.72 5.10
N ILE A 77 -0.78 14.94 3.96
CA ILE A 77 -0.53 13.92 2.95
C ILE A 77 0.97 13.61 2.96
N LEU A 78 1.32 12.36 3.28
CA LEU A 78 2.68 11.85 3.21
C LEU A 78 2.94 11.20 1.84
N GLY A 79 4.12 11.42 1.28
CA GLY A 79 4.52 10.84 0.01
C GLY A 79 5.88 11.34 -0.46
N PRO A 80 6.31 10.96 -1.66
CA PRO A 80 7.50 11.52 -2.28
C PRO A 80 7.40 13.05 -2.40
N ALA A 81 8.53 13.75 -2.25
CA ALA A 81 8.57 15.22 -2.22
C ALA A 81 8.06 15.89 -3.51
N ASP A 82 8.13 15.18 -4.63
CA ASP A 82 7.63 15.63 -5.93
C ASP A 82 6.19 15.23 -6.23
N LEU A 83 5.51 14.56 -5.28
CA LEU A 83 4.10 14.23 -5.42
C LEU A 83 3.25 15.52 -5.28
N PRO A 84 2.41 15.87 -6.28
CA PRO A 84 1.55 17.04 -6.17
C PRO A 84 0.60 16.93 -4.96
N GLY A 85 0.56 17.98 -4.14
CA GLY A 85 -0.28 17.99 -2.93
C GLY A 85 0.33 17.27 -1.72
N CYS A 86 1.52 16.69 -1.83
CA CYS A 86 2.27 16.24 -0.67
C CYS A 86 2.61 17.45 0.21
N THR A 87 2.15 17.43 1.45
CA THR A 87 2.32 18.56 2.40
C THR A 87 3.53 18.39 3.28
N SER A 88 4.21 17.26 3.20
CA SER A 88 5.29 16.97 4.10
C SER A 88 6.50 16.36 3.38
N SER A 89 7.63 17.06 3.47
CA SER A 89 8.94 16.48 3.29
C SER A 89 9.45 15.76 4.54
N MET A 90 8.56 15.48 5.51
CA MET A 90 8.91 14.79 6.75
C MET A 90 9.08 13.31 6.50
N ASP A 91 10.15 12.75 7.05
CA ASP A 91 10.40 11.31 6.99
C ASP A 91 9.42 10.50 7.84
N TYR A 92 8.73 11.16 8.79
CA TYR A 92 7.72 10.52 9.65
C TYR A 92 6.68 11.51 10.17
N LEU A 93 5.52 10.98 10.56
CA LEU A 93 4.44 11.66 11.25
C LEU A 93 3.96 10.80 12.42
N THR A 94 3.75 11.41 13.57
CA THR A 94 3.11 10.74 14.71
C THR A 94 1.75 11.36 14.96
N VAL A 95 0.72 10.52 15.00
CA VAL A 95 -0.66 10.87 15.38
C VAL A 95 -1.03 9.97 16.55
N GLU A 96 -1.37 10.58 17.68
CA GLU A 96 -1.61 9.86 18.94
C GLU A 96 -0.45 8.88 19.28
N SER A 97 -0.74 7.59 19.34
CA SER A 97 0.24 6.52 19.62
C SER A 97 0.81 5.85 18.38
N VAL A 98 0.44 6.32 17.17
CA VAL A 98 0.83 5.70 15.92
C VAL A 98 1.82 6.58 15.17
N THR A 99 2.94 6.01 14.77
CA THR A 99 3.94 6.68 13.92
C THR A 99 3.91 6.07 12.52
N VAL A 100 3.82 6.92 11.50
CA VAL A 100 3.95 6.58 10.08
C VAL A 100 5.29 7.09 9.59
N THR A 101 6.17 6.20 9.17
CA THR A 101 7.50 6.54 8.62
C THR A 101 7.47 6.33 7.10
N ALA A 102 7.80 7.38 6.35
CA ALA A 102 8.02 7.29 4.90
C ALA A 102 9.47 6.85 4.63
N VAL A 103 9.62 5.78 3.88
CA VAL A 103 10.93 5.22 3.52
C VAL A 103 11.13 5.38 2.02
N GLN A 104 12.10 6.20 1.62
CA GLN A 104 12.43 6.31 0.21
C GLN A 104 12.76 4.94 -0.36
N SER A 105 12.11 4.58 -1.44
CA SER A 105 12.24 3.27 -2.07
C SER A 105 12.27 3.39 -3.60
N ARG A 106 12.62 2.29 -4.26
CA ARG A 106 12.72 2.24 -5.71
C ARG A 106 11.53 1.48 -6.28
N HIS A 107 10.82 2.11 -7.20
CA HIS A 107 9.72 1.49 -7.94
C HIS A 107 10.18 0.25 -8.73
N ILE A 108 9.34 -0.80 -8.78
CA ILE A 108 9.53 -1.97 -9.65
C ILE A 108 9.45 -1.52 -11.12
N GLY A 109 10.20 -2.20 -11.99
CA GLY A 109 10.23 -1.91 -13.43
C GLY A 109 11.59 -1.46 -13.95
N GLY A 110 11.74 -1.47 -15.27
CA GLY A 110 13.01 -1.26 -15.93
C GLY A 110 13.53 0.20 -15.94
N ALA A 111 14.81 0.33 -16.18
CA ALA A 111 15.53 1.58 -16.31
C ALA A 111 14.93 2.43 -17.44
N GLY A 112 14.23 3.53 -17.13
CA GLY A 112 13.76 4.47 -18.15
C GLY A 112 12.92 5.61 -17.63
N LYS A 113 12.14 5.41 -16.56
CA LYS A 113 11.42 6.47 -15.86
C LYS A 113 11.44 6.14 -14.37
N THR A 114 12.37 6.73 -13.66
CA THR A 114 12.38 6.68 -12.19
C THR A 114 11.23 7.55 -11.69
N VAL A 115 10.15 6.92 -11.26
CA VAL A 115 9.12 7.58 -10.47
C VAL A 115 9.63 7.63 -9.04
N SER A 116 9.59 8.79 -8.42
CA SER A 116 9.86 8.91 -6.99
C SER A 116 8.85 8.08 -6.21
N HIS A 117 9.34 7.25 -5.31
CA HIS A 117 8.54 6.27 -4.60
C HIS A 117 8.89 6.25 -3.10
N ALA A 118 7.88 6.19 -2.25
CA ALA A 118 8.01 5.96 -0.82
C ALA A 118 7.21 4.71 -0.42
N SER A 119 7.78 3.89 0.46
CA SER A 119 7.06 2.86 1.19
C SER A 119 6.76 3.37 2.60
N PHE A 120 5.79 2.78 3.30
CA PHE A 120 5.40 3.27 4.63
C PHE A 120 5.54 2.17 5.67
N ILE A 121 6.10 2.54 6.82
CA ILE A 121 6.16 1.71 8.01
C ILE A 121 5.28 2.37 9.07
N VAL A 122 4.20 1.69 9.43
CA VAL A 122 3.26 2.14 10.46
C VAL A 122 3.54 1.38 11.73
N LYS A 123 3.81 2.11 12.81
CA LYS A 123 4.12 1.56 14.13
C LYS A 123 3.18 2.12 15.19
N GLY A 124 2.45 1.22 15.82
CA GLY A 124 1.64 1.40 17.03
C GLY A 124 1.77 0.15 17.88
N SER A 125 0.64 -0.40 18.39
CA SER A 125 0.59 -1.72 19.04
C SER A 125 0.99 -2.87 18.13
N LYS A 126 0.90 -2.66 16.81
CA LYS A 126 1.38 -3.54 15.75
C LYS A 126 2.33 -2.78 14.82
N CYS A 127 3.11 -3.53 14.04
CA CYS A 127 3.98 -2.97 13.00
C CYS A 127 3.49 -3.43 11.63
N ILE A 128 3.16 -2.49 10.76
CA ILE A 128 2.68 -2.75 9.41
C ILE A 128 3.65 -2.13 8.41
N TRP A 129 4.08 -2.93 7.43
CA TRP A 129 4.85 -2.41 6.30
C TRP A 129 3.96 -2.39 5.07
N PHE A 130 3.75 -1.21 4.50
CA PHE A 130 3.08 -0.99 3.23
C PHE A 130 4.12 -0.63 2.19
N LEU A 131 4.43 -1.57 1.30
CA LEU A 131 5.57 -1.45 0.41
C LEU A 131 5.24 -0.75 -0.91
N GLY A 132 3.95 -0.63 -1.28
CA GLY A 132 3.55 -0.11 -2.59
C GLY A 132 4.30 -0.85 -3.70
N ASP A 133 4.57 -0.19 -4.80
CA ASP A 133 5.28 -0.78 -5.94
C ASP A 133 6.81 -0.77 -5.78
N SER A 134 7.31 -0.90 -4.57
CA SER A 134 8.76 -0.98 -4.34
C SER A 134 9.36 -2.30 -4.81
N SER A 135 10.62 -2.25 -5.25
CA SER A 135 11.35 -3.46 -5.64
C SER A 135 11.63 -4.36 -4.42
N PRO A 136 11.31 -5.67 -4.48
CA PRO A 136 11.63 -6.60 -3.39
C PRO A 136 13.11 -6.57 -2.98
N LEU A 137 14.02 -6.37 -3.91
CA LEU A 137 15.46 -6.36 -3.66
C LEU A 137 15.92 -5.28 -2.67
N LEU A 138 15.16 -4.20 -2.53
CA LEU A 138 15.45 -3.16 -1.53
C LEU A 138 15.23 -3.61 -0.10
N TRP A 139 14.38 -4.60 0.10
CA TRP A 139 13.96 -5.06 1.41
C TRP A 139 14.69 -6.31 1.86
N LYS A 140 15.53 -6.85 0.97
CA LYS A 140 16.38 -7.98 1.32
C LYS A 140 17.31 -7.59 2.48
N ASP A 141 17.32 -8.42 3.51
CA ASP A 141 18.18 -8.26 4.68
C ASP A 141 18.04 -6.93 5.47
N ARG A 142 16.89 -6.22 5.28
CA ARG A 142 16.60 -5.00 6.06
C ARG A 142 16.33 -5.33 7.52
N THR A 143 17.17 -4.75 8.39
CA THR A 143 17.10 -4.93 9.86
C THR A 143 16.98 -3.62 10.62
N ASP A 144 16.93 -2.51 9.91
CA ASP A 144 16.85 -1.16 10.44
C ASP A 144 15.44 -0.75 10.89
N PHE A 145 14.44 -1.59 10.62
CA PHE A 145 13.06 -1.41 11.08
C PHE A 145 12.57 -2.60 11.90
N PRO A 146 11.59 -2.39 12.81
CA PRO A 146 10.96 -3.49 13.52
C PRO A 146 10.33 -4.50 12.54
N LYS A 147 10.42 -5.80 12.85
CA LYS A 147 9.77 -6.84 12.04
C LYS A 147 8.27 -6.54 11.89
N PRO A 148 7.70 -6.70 10.69
CA PRO A 148 6.29 -6.46 10.48
C PRO A 148 5.43 -7.55 11.14
N ASP A 149 4.34 -7.15 11.79
CA ASP A 149 3.24 -8.06 12.07
C ASP A 149 2.46 -8.35 10.78
N VAL A 150 2.30 -7.31 9.94
CA VAL A 150 1.65 -7.39 8.63
C VAL A 150 2.52 -6.74 7.58
N LEU A 151 2.68 -7.44 6.46
CA LEU A 151 3.39 -6.97 5.29
C LEU A 151 2.39 -6.85 4.14
N ILE A 152 2.24 -5.65 3.57
CA ILE A 152 1.33 -5.39 2.44
C ILE A 152 2.20 -5.16 1.20
N VAL A 153 2.01 -5.99 0.18
CA VAL A 153 2.91 -6.10 -0.98
C VAL A 153 2.15 -6.16 -2.32
N PRO A 154 2.76 -5.73 -3.43
CA PRO A 154 2.26 -5.94 -4.77
C PRO A 154 2.68 -7.32 -5.31
N TYR A 155 2.14 -7.69 -6.48
CA TYR A 155 2.40 -8.95 -7.16
C TYR A 155 3.89 -9.34 -7.29
N ALA A 156 4.79 -8.39 -7.45
CA ALA A 156 6.23 -8.67 -7.62
C ALA A 156 6.87 -9.46 -6.47
N TYR A 157 6.23 -9.45 -5.30
CA TYR A 157 6.67 -10.18 -4.10
C TYR A 157 6.19 -11.63 -4.08
N THR A 158 5.22 -12.00 -4.91
CA THR A 158 4.59 -13.33 -4.90
C THR A 158 4.71 -14.08 -6.22
N THR A 159 5.01 -13.38 -7.32
CA THR A 159 5.05 -13.97 -8.67
C THR A 159 6.44 -14.47 -9.08
N THR A 160 7.46 -14.24 -8.26
CA THR A 160 8.82 -14.71 -8.54
C THR A 160 9.44 -15.42 -7.33
N PRO A 161 10.23 -16.49 -7.51
CA PRO A 161 10.89 -17.19 -6.40
C PRO A 161 11.74 -16.24 -5.54
N THR A 162 12.45 -15.29 -6.16
CA THR A 162 13.27 -14.31 -5.44
C THR A 162 12.40 -13.35 -4.60
N GLY A 163 11.30 -12.82 -5.19
CA GLY A 163 10.36 -11.95 -4.47
C GLY A 163 9.76 -12.68 -3.27
N TRP A 164 9.32 -13.92 -3.47
CA TRP A 164 8.73 -14.72 -2.40
C TRP A 164 9.73 -15.07 -1.29
N ALA A 165 10.96 -15.45 -1.63
CA ALA A 165 11.99 -15.70 -0.64
C ALA A 165 12.30 -14.48 0.22
N ILE A 166 12.32 -13.28 -0.39
CA ILE A 166 12.49 -12.02 0.35
C ILE A 166 11.27 -11.77 1.24
N THR A 167 10.05 -11.94 0.73
CA THR A 167 8.81 -11.79 1.49
C THR A 167 8.80 -12.66 2.74
N GLN A 168 9.18 -13.93 2.60
CA GLN A 168 9.31 -14.86 3.72
C GLN A 168 10.43 -14.43 4.70
N GLY A 169 11.58 -13.98 4.16
CA GLY A 169 12.73 -13.53 4.96
C GLY A 169 12.42 -12.31 5.84
N LEU A 170 11.47 -11.46 5.46
CA LEU A 170 11.00 -10.34 6.29
C LEU A 170 10.24 -10.80 7.54
N GLY A 171 9.76 -12.04 7.57
CA GLY A 171 9.23 -12.70 8.76
C GLY A 171 7.90 -12.14 9.29
N ALA A 172 7.06 -11.58 8.41
CA ALA A 172 5.72 -11.11 8.76
C ALA A 172 4.80 -12.25 9.20
N LYS A 173 3.94 -12.00 10.19
CA LYS A 173 2.93 -12.97 10.62
C LYS A 173 1.84 -13.16 9.57
N LYS A 174 1.49 -12.06 8.86
CA LYS A 174 0.54 -12.04 7.75
C LYS A 174 1.13 -11.25 6.58
N VAL A 175 0.86 -11.73 5.38
CA VAL A 175 1.18 -11.05 4.12
C VAL A 175 -0.13 -10.74 3.43
N ILE A 176 -0.36 -9.49 3.07
CA ILE A 176 -1.52 -9.06 2.30
C ILE A 176 -1.02 -8.72 0.89
N LEU A 177 -1.54 -9.44 -0.09
CA LEU A 177 -1.24 -9.21 -1.49
C LEU A 177 -2.29 -8.26 -2.08
N LEU A 178 -1.82 -7.18 -2.64
CA LEU A 178 -2.60 -6.21 -3.41
C LEU A 178 -2.04 -6.09 -4.83
N HIS A 179 -2.60 -5.16 -5.61
CA HIS A 179 -2.12 -4.85 -6.96
C HIS A 179 -2.19 -6.06 -7.90
N MET A 180 -3.26 -6.83 -7.76
CA MET A 180 -3.62 -7.90 -8.68
C MET A 180 -4.76 -7.42 -9.59
N PRO A 181 -4.71 -7.70 -10.90
CA PRO A 181 -5.85 -7.45 -11.76
C PRO A 181 -7.01 -8.39 -11.38
N GLU A 182 -8.22 -8.05 -11.78
CA GLU A 182 -9.32 -9.01 -11.75
C GLU A 182 -8.94 -10.25 -12.59
N ILE A 183 -9.38 -11.43 -12.19
CA ILE A 183 -8.96 -12.69 -12.81
C ILE A 183 -9.23 -12.70 -14.32
N GLU A 184 -10.38 -12.16 -14.74
CA GLU A 184 -10.77 -12.06 -16.15
C GLU A 184 -9.87 -11.10 -16.96
N ASN A 185 -9.17 -10.20 -16.29
CA ASN A 185 -8.28 -9.19 -16.88
C ASN A 185 -6.79 -9.53 -16.72
N ASP A 186 -6.46 -10.70 -16.17
CA ASP A 186 -5.09 -11.15 -15.93
C ASP A 186 -4.40 -11.66 -17.22
N ALA A 187 -4.14 -10.75 -18.12
CA ALA A 187 -3.55 -11.08 -19.44
C ALA A 187 -2.12 -11.64 -19.35
N ILE A 188 -1.43 -11.46 -18.24
CA ILE A 188 -0.02 -11.87 -18.06
C ILE A 188 0.17 -12.99 -17.03
N GLY A 189 -0.91 -13.54 -16.47
CA GLY A 189 -0.88 -14.71 -15.62
C GLY A 189 -0.31 -14.47 -14.21
N LEU A 190 -0.57 -13.32 -13.59
CA LEU A 190 -0.09 -13.01 -12.25
C LEU A 190 -0.70 -13.93 -11.17
N TRP A 191 -1.97 -14.32 -11.34
CA TRP A 191 -2.64 -15.23 -10.42
C TRP A 191 -2.00 -16.63 -10.44
N SER A 192 -1.81 -17.21 -11.63
CA SER A 192 -1.16 -18.52 -11.75
C SER A 192 0.31 -18.50 -11.32
N ALA A 193 1.02 -17.39 -11.60
CA ALA A 193 2.39 -17.21 -11.15
C ALA A 193 2.48 -17.10 -9.61
N THR A 194 1.54 -16.39 -8.97
CA THR A 194 1.43 -16.31 -7.51
C THR A 194 1.17 -17.69 -6.91
N GLU A 195 0.19 -18.42 -7.39
CA GLU A 195 -0.16 -19.76 -6.92
C GLU A 195 1.04 -20.71 -7.04
N SER A 196 1.65 -20.79 -8.23
CA SER A 196 2.80 -21.68 -8.47
C SER A 196 4.03 -21.33 -7.66
N THR A 197 4.25 -20.04 -7.38
CA THR A 197 5.44 -19.57 -6.64
C THR A 197 5.27 -19.72 -5.13
N THR A 198 4.09 -19.43 -4.59
CA THR A 198 3.86 -19.34 -3.15
C THR A 198 3.24 -20.60 -2.55
N GLY A 199 2.51 -21.38 -3.34
CA GLY A 199 1.66 -22.48 -2.86
C GLY A 199 0.49 -22.00 -1.98
N MET A 200 0.15 -20.71 -2.03
CA MET A 200 -0.98 -20.09 -1.31
C MET A 200 -1.05 -20.44 0.19
N PRO A 201 -0.02 -20.12 0.97
CA PRO A 201 0.00 -20.48 2.39
C PRO A 201 -1.06 -19.68 3.17
N ALA A 202 -1.54 -20.22 4.28
CA ALA A 202 -2.63 -19.64 5.09
C ALA A 202 -2.35 -18.25 5.70
N ASN A 203 -1.10 -17.79 5.67
CA ASN A 203 -0.73 -16.44 6.09
C ASN A 203 -0.67 -15.44 4.93
N LEU A 204 -0.83 -15.87 3.69
CA LEU A 204 -1.01 -15.01 2.52
C LEU A 204 -2.50 -14.73 2.33
N LEU A 205 -2.88 -13.47 2.44
CA LEU A 205 -4.26 -13.00 2.33
C LEU A 205 -4.39 -12.14 1.08
N ILE A 206 -5.45 -12.35 0.31
CA ILE A 206 -5.77 -11.56 -0.88
C ILE A 206 -7.21 -11.07 -0.70
N PRO A 207 -7.41 -9.90 -0.07
CA PRO A 207 -8.76 -9.42 0.20
C PRO A 207 -9.49 -9.00 -1.08
N ASP A 208 -10.78 -9.26 -1.13
CA ASP A 208 -11.66 -8.70 -2.16
C ASP A 208 -11.79 -7.18 -2.00
N MET A 209 -12.20 -6.50 -3.07
CA MET A 209 -12.48 -5.07 -3.03
C MET A 209 -13.58 -4.77 -2.01
N GLY A 210 -13.28 -3.86 -1.09
CA GLY A 210 -14.16 -3.51 0.02
C GLY A 210 -14.15 -4.49 1.20
N GLU A 211 -13.40 -5.58 1.13
CA GLU A 211 -13.23 -6.50 2.25
C GLU A 211 -12.39 -5.89 3.37
N THR A 212 -12.76 -6.24 4.61
CA THR A 212 -12.02 -5.84 5.83
C THR A 212 -11.44 -7.06 6.51
N ILE A 213 -10.12 -7.07 6.67
CA ILE A 213 -9.38 -8.06 7.46
C ILE A 213 -9.24 -7.53 8.89
N ILE A 214 -9.64 -8.33 9.88
CA ILE A 214 -9.48 -8.03 11.31
C ILE A 214 -8.32 -8.88 11.85
N LEU A 215 -7.31 -8.23 12.47
CA LEU A 215 -6.07 -8.85 12.94
C LEU A 215 -5.71 -8.46 14.39
#